data_1cc50b4bc1e257a7b76b78c7c60b52cc
#
_entry.id   1cc50b4bc1e257a7b76b78c7c60b52cc
#
_cell.length_a   1.000
_cell.length_b   1.000
_cell.length_c   1.000
_cell.angle_alpha   90.00
_cell.angle_beta   90.00
_cell.angle_gamma   90.00
#
_symmetry.space_group_name_H-M   'P 1'
#
loop_
_entity.id
_entity.type
_entity.pdbx_description
1 polymer ?
#
loop_
_entity_poly.entity_id
_entity_poly.type
_entity_poly.pdbx_seq_one_letter_code
_entity_poly.pdbx_strand_id
1 'polypeptide(L)'
;MRNAYILAAYRTPGCKAKKGKLKDVRPDDLAAAAIRGLLDRTGVDPLLVEDIIMGCAFPEGEQGMNMARIAAMRAGVPYQVPAQTVNRFCSSGLQSIASASERIIAGFADCIIAGGAESMTMIPMGGGKYSANPSLVASWPESFASMGITAELVADQYGVSREDQDAFAAASHVKAAAAIEQGKFRDEIIPVEVENCTLVNGKMKRDKELVTIDDGVRGETTPAALAKLKPAFKVTGSVTAGNSSQMTDGAAAVMVVSEEFLQKIGKNPLARFVAFGVRGVPPEIMG
;
A
#
# COMPACT_ATOMS: atom_id res chain seq x y z
N MET A 1 -10.58 20.63 -21.49
CA MET A 1 -10.00 19.40 -20.90
C MET A 1 -10.80 19.14 -19.63
N ARG A 2 -11.32 17.92 -19.44
CA ARG A 2 -12.11 17.57 -18.24
C ARG A 2 -11.20 17.54 -17.01
N ASN A 3 -11.77 17.73 -15.84
CA ASN A 3 -11.06 17.54 -14.58
C ASN A 3 -11.40 16.16 -13.99
N ALA A 4 -10.45 15.59 -13.27
CA ALA A 4 -10.67 14.41 -12.44
C ALA A 4 -10.58 14.81 -10.96
N TYR A 5 -11.44 14.22 -10.14
CA TYR A 5 -11.57 14.53 -8.72
C TYR A 5 -11.50 13.27 -7.88
N ILE A 6 -10.96 13.39 -6.70
CA ILE A 6 -11.01 12.36 -5.67
C ILE A 6 -12.29 12.59 -4.85
N LEU A 7 -13.25 11.69 -4.97
CA LEU A 7 -14.48 11.76 -4.20
C LEU A 7 -14.28 11.26 -2.77
N ALA A 8 -13.61 10.13 -2.63
CA ALA A 8 -13.36 9.49 -1.34
C ALA A 8 -12.09 8.63 -1.40
N ALA A 9 -11.46 8.43 -0.25
CA ALA A 9 -10.28 7.60 -0.09
C ALA A 9 -10.35 6.89 1.26
N TYR A 10 -10.27 5.56 1.25
CA TYR A 10 -10.29 4.73 2.45
C TYR A 10 -9.25 3.62 2.35
N ARG A 11 -8.83 3.10 3.51
CA ARG A 11 -7.84 2.03 3.60
C ARG A 11 -8.16 1.07 4.74
N THR A 12 -7.61 -0.11 4.69
CA THR A 12 -7.51 -0.98 5.86
C THR A 12 -6.51 -0.42 6.86
N PRO A 13 -6.44 -0.93 8.09
CA PRO A 13 -5.24 -0.74 8.91
C PRO A 13 -4.00 -1.22 8.16
N GLY A 14 -2.87 -0.54 8.37
CA GLY A 14 -1.56 -0.99 7.91
C GLY A 14 -0.90 -1.82 9.02
N CYS A 15 -0.72 -3.12 8.82
CA CYS A 15 -0.19 -4.00 9.83
C CYS A 15 1.18 -4.55 9.46
N LYS A 16 2.05 -4.72 10.46
CA LYS A 16 3.41 -5.22 10.27
C LYS A 16 3.40 -6.63 9.69
N ALA A 17 4.07 -6.83 8.57
CA ALA A 17 4.18 -8.13 7.93
C ALA A 17 4.76 -9.20 8.89
N LYS A 18 4.28 -10.42 8.78
CA LYS A 18 4.67 -11.62 9.53
C LYS A 18 4.33 -11.61 11.03
N LYS A 19 4.04 -10.44 11.61
CA LYS A 19 3.81 -10.29 13.07
C LYS A 19 2.57 -9.50 13.42
N GLY A 20 2.07 -8.70 12.48
CA GLY A 20 0.90 -7.85 12.68
C GLY A 20 -0.41 -8.63 12.62
N LYS A 21 -1.49 -7.94 12.93
CA LYS A 21 -2.83 -8.53 13.05
C LYS A 21 -3.42 -9.00 11.70
N LEU A 22 -2.94 -8.48 10.57
CA LEU A 22 -3.41 -8.85 9.22
C LEU A 22 -2.58 -9.95 8.55
N LYS A 23 -1.58 -10.52 9.23
CA LYS A 23 -0.64 -11.50 8.66
C LYS A 23 -1.28 -12.75 8.06
N ASP A 24 -2.44 -13.14 8.55
CA ASP A 24 -3.19 -14.32 8.11
C ASP A 24 -4.39 -13.97 7.20
N VAL A 25 -4.55 -12.68 6.84
CA VAL A 25 -5.60 -12.21 5.94
C VAL A 25 -5.07 -12.15 4.52
N ARG A 26 -5.82 -12.74 3.58
CA ARG A 26 -5.44 -12.73 2.16
C ARG A 26 -5.47 -11.30 1.59
N PRO A 27 -4.52 -10.94 0.72
CA PRO A 27 -4.47 -9.59 0.13
C PRO A 27 -5.70 -9.25 -0.73
N ASP A 28 -6.29 -10.23 -1.41
CA ASP A 28 -7.54 -10.05 -2.17
C ASP A 28 -8.74 -9.80 -1.25
N ASP A 29 -8.78 -10.37 -0.04
CA ASP A 29 -9.77 -10.04 0.99
C ASP A 29 -9.55 -8.64 1.57
N LEU A 30 -8.30 -8.20 1.77
CA LEU A 30 -7.98 -6.83 2.20
C LEU A 30 -8.41 -5.81 1.14
N ALA A 31 -8.11 -6.07 -0.13
CA ALA A 31 -8.54 -5.24 -1.25
C ALA A 31 -10.07 -5.17 -1.33
N ALA A 32 -10.75 -6.31 -1.18
CA ALA A 32 -12.20 -6.39 -1.18
C ALA A 32 -12.82 -5.60 -0.01
N ALA A 33 -12.21 -5.65 1.18
CA ALA A 33 -12.66 -4.86 2.33
C ALA A 33 -12.54 -3.35 2.06
N ALA A 34 -11.43 -2.90 1.48
CA ALA A 34 -11.23 -1.49 1.12
C ALA A 34 -12.24 -1.03 0.04
N ILE A 35 -12.46 -1.83 -1.02
CA ILE A 35 -13.43 -1.53 -2.09
C ILE A 35 -14.86 -1.48 -1.53
N ARG A 36 -15.27 -2.47 -0.74
CA ARG A 36 -16.60 -2.51 -0.12
C ARG A 36 -16.80 -1.33 0.80
N GLY A 37 -15.84 -1.07 1.70
CA GLY A 37 -15.92 0.06 2.62
C GLY A 37 -15.97 1.42 1.89
N LEU A 38 -15.30 1.56 0.76
CA LEU A 38 -15.41 2.75 -0.10
C LEU A 38 -16.83 2.89 -0.67
N LEU A 39 -17.40 1.82 -1.22
CA LEU A 39 -18.77 1.81 -1.77
C LEU A 39 -19.81 2.09 -0.69
N ASP A 40 -19.73 1.40 0.45
CA ASP A 40 -20.67 1.57 1.58
C ASP A 40 -20.65 3.01 2.12
N ARG A 41 -19.47 3.60 2.31
CA ARG A 41 -19.34 4.97 2.84
C ARG A 41 -19.70 6.05 1.83
N THR A 42 -19.49 5.80 0.55
CA THR A 42 -19.88 6.75 -0.51
C THR A 42 -21.34 6.61 -0.88
N GLY A 43 -21.95 5.43 -0.72
CA GLY A 43 -23.31 5.13 -1.18
C GLY A 43 -23.45 5.15 -2.70
N VAL A 44 -22.34 5.08 -3.43
CA VAL A 44 -22.34 5.01 -4.91
C VAL A 44 -22.76 3.60 -5.32
N ASP A 45 -23.72 3.51 -6.23
CA ASP A 45 -24.13 2.24 -6.83
C ASP A 45 -22.93 1.62 -7.56
N PRO A 46 -22.52 0.38 -7.21
CA PRO A 46 -21.41 -0.28 -7.89
C PRO A 46 -21.55 -0.38 -9.41
N LEU A 47 -22.77 -0.42 -9.94
CA LEU A 47 -23.02 -0.41 -11.40
C LEU A 47 -22.65 0.90 -12.10
N LEU A 48 -22.43 1.98 -11.34
CA LEU A 48 -21.95 3.25 -11.88
C LEU A 48 -20.42 3.30 -11.97
N VAL A 49 -19.72 2.31 -11.43
CA VAL A 49 -18.26 2.18 -11.55
C VAL A 49 -17.93 1.56 -12.90
N GLU A 50 -17.13 2.24 -13.69
CA GLU A 50 -16.81 1.84 -15.07
C GLU A 50 -15.50 1.06 -15.20
N ASP A 51 -14.63 1.12 -14.18
CA ASP A 51 -13.43 0.30 -14.08
C ASP A 51 -12.90 0.26 -12.63
N ILE A 52 -12.13 -0.78 -12.31
CA ILE A 52 -11.38 -0.88 -11.05
C ILE A 52 -9.91 -1.12 -11.38
N ILE A 53 -9.03 -0.22 -10.95
CA ILE A 53 -7.59 -0.30 -11.21
C ILE A 53 -6.87 -0.45 -9.88
N MET A 54 -6.33 -1.65 -9.59
CA MET A 54 -5.60 -1.90 -8.36
C MET A 54 -4.12 -2.14 -8.62
N GLY A 55 -3.29 -1.48 -7.83
CA GLY A 55 -1.85 -1.70 -7.79
C GLY A 55 -1.49 -2.93 -6.97
N CYS A 56 -0.50 -3.68 -7.46
CA CYS A 56 0.11 -4.78 -6.74
C CYS A 56 1.57 -4.93 -7.18
N ALA A 57 2.50 -4.94 -6.23
CA ALA A 57 3.93 -4.99 -6.52
C ALA A 57 4.40 -6.40 -6.93
N PHE A 58 3.82 -7.42 -6.30
CA PHE A 58 4.19 -8.83 -6.55
C PHE A 58 2.92 -9.65 -6.83
N PRO A 59 2.37 -9.58 -8.07
CA PRO A 59 1.13 -10.28 -8.43
C PRO A 59 1.39 -11.80 -8.63
N GLU A 60 1.72 -12.46 -7.54
CA GLU A 60 2.00 -13.90 -7.44
C GLU A 60 1.21 -14.54 -6.29
N GLY A 61 1.11 -15.85 -6.26
CA GLY A 61 0.43 -16.59 -5.17
C GLY A 61 -0.97 -16.03 -4.89
N GLU A 62 -1.21 -15.62 -3.65
CA GLU A 62 -2.48 -15.06 -3.19
C GLU A 62 -2.81 -13.68 -3.82
N GLN A 63 -1.82 -13.03 -4.47
CA GLN A 63 -1.95 -11.78 -5.24
C GLN A 63 -1.91 -12.04 -6.75
N GLY A 64 -1.87 -13.30 -7.15
CA GLY A 64 -1.68 -13.72 -8.54
C GLY A 64 -2.86 -13.46 -9.45
N MET A 65 -2.68 -13.80 -10.72
CA MET A 65 -3.65 -13.57 -11.79
C MET A 65 -3.98 -12.08 -11.94
N ASN A 66 -5.25 -11.74 -12.05
CA ASN A 66 -5.73 -10.35 -11.97
C ASN A 66 -6.33 -10.11 -10.57
N MET A 67 -5.49 -9.74 -9.62
CA MET A 67 -5.87 -9.51 -8.22
C MET A 67 -7.02 -8.49 -8.10
N ALA A 68 -6.99 -7.42 -8.90
CA ALA A 68 -8.07 -6.42 -8.94
C ALA A 68 -9.42 -7.04 -9.28
N ARG A 69 -9.46 -7.96 -10.24
CA ARG A 69 -10.69 -8.64 -10.64
C ARG A 69 -11.21 -9.57 -9.55
N ILE A 70 -10.32 -10.31 -8.90
CA ILE A 70 -10.66 -11.20 -7.78
C ILE A 70 -11.22 -10.37 -6.62
N ALA A 71 -10.53 -9.30 -6.25
CA ALA A 71 -10.95 -8.39 -5.18
C ALA A 71 -12.31 -7.74 -5.46
N ALA A 72 -12.56 -7.29 -6.70
CA ALA A 72 -13.85 -6.72 -7.11
C ALA A 72 -15.00 -7.70 -6.92
N MET A 73 -14.85 -8.93 -7.40
CA MET A 73 -15.86 -10.00 -7.21
C MET A 73 -16.04 -10.34 -5.73
N ARG A 74 -14.95 -10.41 -4.98
CA ARG A 74 -14.96 -10.69 -3.53
C ARG A 74 -15.61 -9.56 -2.73
N ALA A 75 -15.52 -8.32 -3.21
CA ALA A 75 -16.22 -7.15 -2.67
C ALA A 75 -17.72 -7.15 -2.98
N GLY A 76 -18.20 -8.02 -3.86
CA GLY A 76 -19.59 -8.04 -4.31
C GLY A 76 -19.88 -7.04 -5.43
N VAL A 77 -18.87 -6.51 -6.09
CA VAL A 77 -19.04 -5.65 -7.27
C VAL A 77 -19.62 -6.49 -8.42
N PRO A 78 -20.64 -5.98 -9.15
CA PRO A 78 -21.25 -6.69 -10.26
C PRO A 78 -20.23 -7.11 -11.33
N TYR A 79 -20.42 -8.27 -11.94
CA TYR A 79 -19.48 -8.82 -12.93
C TYR A 79 -19.33 -7.94 -14.19
N GLN A 80 -20.28 -7.06 -14.45
CA GLN A 80 -20.25 -6.09 -15.54
C GLN A 80 -19.13 -5.05 -15.39
N VAL A 81 -18.73 -4.77 -14.15
CA VAL A 81 -17.65 -3.82 -13.87
C VAL A 81 -16.29 -4.49 -14.14
N PRO A 82 -15.50 -4.03 -15.10
CA PRO A 82 -14.18 -4.58 -15.38
C PRO A 82 -13.20 -4.23 -14.27
N ALA A 83 -12.05 -4.94 -14.27
CA ALA A 83 -10.96 -4.60 -13.36
C ALA A 83 -9.61 -5.00 -13.96
N GLN A 84 -8.56 -4.25 -13.60
CA GLN A 84 -7.19 -4.52 -14.01
C GLN A 84 -6.19 -4.31 -12.86
N THR A 85 -5.12 -5.09 -12.89
CA THR A 85 -3.99 -4.96 -11.96
C THR A 85 -2.84 -4.26 -12.66
N VAL A 86 -2.25 -3.25 -12.01
CA VAL A 86 -1.09 -2.51 -12.51
C VAL A 86 0.09 -2.69 -11.57
N ASN A 87 1.30 -2.70 -12.13
CA ASN A 87 2.51 -2.85 -11.35
C ASN A 87 3.55 -1.77 -11.71
N ARG A 88 3.89 -0.97 -10.72
CA ARG A 88 5.04 -0.06 -10.65
C ARG A 88 5.65 -0.18 -9.25
N PHE A 89 5.79 -1.42 -8.77
CA PHE A 89 6.24 -1.74 -7.41
C PHE A 89 5.54 -0.88 -6.34
N CYS A 90 6.27 -0.28 -5.42
CA CYS A 90 5.72 0.48 -4.29
C CYS A 90 4.84 1.67 -4.69
N SER A 91 4.95 2.19 -5.92
CA SER A 91 4.11 3.28 -6.42
C SER A 91 2.89 2.80 -7.23
N SER A 92 2.60 1.50 -7.24
CA SER A 92 1.48 0.94 -8.03
C SER A 92 0.12 1.54 -7.66
N GLY A 93 -0.13 1.78 -6.37
CA GLY A 93 -1.35 2.44 -5.90
C GLY A 93 -1.48 3.88 -6.40
N LEU A 94 -0.40 4.65 -6.38
CA LEU A 94 -0.39 6.00 -6.94
C LEU A 94 -0.55 5.98 -8.47
N GLN A 95 0.08 5.01 -9.16
CA GLN A 95 -0.08 4.81 -10.60
C GLN A 95 -1.54 4.48 -10.96
N SER A 96 -2.23 3.68 -10.15
CA SER A 96 -3.64 3.35 -10.40
C SER A 96 -4.54 4.59 -10.35
N ILE A 97 -4.30 5.50 -9.38
CA ILE A 97 -5.01 6.78 -9.26
C ILE A 97 -4.71 7.67 -10.48
N ALA A 98 -3.46 7.74 -10.90
CA ALA A 98 -3.08 8.52 -12.09
C ALA A 98 -3.76 7.98 -13.35
N SER A 99 -3.72 6.66 -13.58
CA SER A 99 -4.35 6.03 -14.75
C SER A 99 -5.87 6.21 -14.76
N ALA A 100 -6.53 6.13 -13.60
CA ALA A 100 -7.95 6.43 -13.47
C ALA A 100 -8.25 7.90 -13.80
N SER A 101 -7.44 8.83 -13.27
CA SER A 101 -7.59 10.27 -13.53
C SER A 101 -7.36 10.60 -15.00
N GLU A 102 -6.34 10.04 -15.63
CA GLU A 102 -6.03 10.21 -17.05
C GLU A 102 -7.20 9.75 -17.95
N ARG A 103 -7.81 8.58 -17.64
CA ARG A 103 -8.99 8.09 -18.36
C ARG A 103 -10.19 9.01 -18.24
N ILE A 104 -10.44 9.57 -17.05
CA ILE A 104 -11.51 10.53 -16.81
C ILE A 104 -11.24 11.84 -17.55
N ILE A 105 -10.02 12.36 -17.49
CA ILE A 105 -9.61 13.59 -18.20
C ILE A 105 -9.76 13.40 -19.72
N ALA A 106 -9.43 12.22 -20.23
CA ALA A 106 -9.59 11.88 -21.66
C ALA A 106 -11.05 11.63 -22.07
N GLY A 107 -11.99 11.57 -21.14
CA GLY A 107 -13.42 11.40 -21.42
C GLY A 107 -13.85 9.93 -21.64
N PHE A 108 -13.03 8.95 -21.26
CA PHE A 108 -13.35 7.53 -21.44
C PHE A 108 -14.10 6.91 -20.25
N ALA A 109 -14.22 7.64 -19.14
CA ALA A 109 -14.97 7.21 -17.96
C ALA A 109 -15.37 8.39 -17.10
N ASP A 110 -16.37 8.18 -16.22
CA ASP A 110 -16.87 9.14 -15.25
C ASP A 110 -16.65 8.72 -13.80
N CYS A 111 -16.51 7.42 -13.53
CA CYS A 111 -16.30 6.88 -12.19
C CYS A 111 -15.40 5.64 -12.22
N ILE A 112 -14.24 5.72 -11.57
CA ILE A 112 -13.28 4.62 -11.49
C ILE A 112 -12.85 4.44 -10.03
N ILE A 113 -12.79 3.20 -9.57
CA ILE A 113 -12.13 2.86 -8.29
C ILE A 113 -10.66 2.57 -8.60
N ALA A 114 -9.77 3.29 -7.92
CA ALA A 114 -8.32 3.08 -7.97
C ALA A 114 -7.80 2.72 -6.58
N GLY A 115 -6.67 2.04 -6.50
CA GLY A 115 -6.10 1.69 -5.20
C GLY A 115 -4.96 0.70 -5.31
N GLY A 116 -4.80 -0.11 -4.27
CA GLY A 116 -3.81 -1.19 -4.26
C GLY A 116 -3.92 -2.04 -3.01
N ALA A 117 -3.34 -3.22 -3.08
CA ALA A 117 -3.20 -4.12 -1.94
C ALA A 117 -1.90 -4.88 -2.02
N GLU A 118 -1.33 -5.16 -0.85
CA GLU A 118 -0.12 -5.94 -0.72
C GLU A 118 -0.13 -6.73 0.59
N SER A 119 0.25 -8.00 0.54
CA SER A 119 0.65 -8.76 1.72
C SER A 119 2.13 -9.13 1.61
N MET A 120 2.94 -8.40 2.33
CA MET A 120 4.37 -8.69 2.47
C MET A 120 4.61 -9.89 3.41
N THR A 121 3.55 -10.40 4.05
CA THR A 121 3.55 -11.64 4.83
C THR A 121 3.46 -12.85 3.93
N MET A 122 2.48 -12.90 3.03
CA MET A 122 2.20 -14.07 2.18
C MET A 122 3.11 -14.10 0.97
N ILE A 123 3.38 -12.94 0.37
CA ILE A 123 4.26 -12.84 -0.79
C ILE A 123 5.53 -12.09 -0.39
N PRO A 124 6.70 -12.74 -0.42
CA PRO A 124 7.96 -12.10 -0.06
C PRO A 124 8.35 -11.04 -1.10
N MET A 125 9.16 -10.07 -0.68
CA MET A 125 9.75 -9.10 -1.60
C MET A 125 10.61 -9.83 -2.64
N GLY A 126 10.33 -9.62 -3.91
CA GLY A 126 10.93 -10.36 -5.03
C GLY A 126 10.08 -11.51 -5.56
N GLY A 127 8.91 -11.76 -4.96
CA GLY A 127 7.97 -12.82 -5.37
C GLY A 127 8.28 -14.19 -4.75
N GLY A 128 7.40 -15.15 -4.98
CA GLY A 128 7.54 -16.53 -4.53
C GLY A 128 8.61 -17.32 -5.29
N LYS A 129 8.86 -16.96 -6.55
CA LYS A 129 9.92 -17.53 -7.38
C LYS A 129 10.79 -16.42 -7.97
N TYR A 130 11.82 -16.03 -7.23
CA TYR A 130 12.76 -15.06 -7.76
C TYR A 130 13.54 -15.64 -8.95
N SER A 131 13.50 -14.97 -10.08
CA SER A 131 14.18 -15.37 -11.31
C SER A 131 14.69 -14.15 -12.09
N ALA A 132 15.84 -13.63 -11.65
CA ALA A 132 16.49 -12.50 -12.32
C ALA A 132 16.99 -12.91 -13.72
N ASN A 133 16.93 -11.98 -14.68
CA ASN A 133 17.47 -12.20 -16.00
C ASN A 133 18.99 -12.36 -15.95
N PRO A 134 19.58 -13.52 -16.36
CA PRO A 134 21.01 -13.78 -16.21
C PRO A 134 21.90 -12.77 -16.96
N SER A 135 21.49 -12.35 -18.16
CA SER A 135 22.24 -11.37 -18.94
C SER A 135 22.29 -10.00 -18.26
N LEU A 136 21.17 -9.58 -17.67
CA LEU A 136 21.11 -8.32 -16.96
C LEU A 136 21.88 -8.38 -15.62
N VAL A 137 21.83 -9.52 -14.92
CA VAL A 137 22.68 -9.75 -13.74
C VAL A 137 24.17 -9.64 -14.06
N ALA A 138 24.58 -10.15 -15.23
CA ALA A 138 25.98 -10.11 -15.67
C ALA A 138 26.42 -8.71 -16.10
N SER A 139 25.56 -7.93 -16.76
CA SER A 139 25.91 -6.62 -17.32
C SER A 139 25.56 -5.44 -16.41
N TRP A 140 24.57 -5.56 -15.55
CA TRP A 140 24.09 -4.49 -14.66
C TRP A 140 23.41 -5.06 -13.41
N PRO A 141 24.18 -5.66 -12.49
CA PRO A 141 23.65 -6.33 -11.30
C PRO A 141 22.89 -5.38 -10.35
N GLU A 142 23.19 -4.09 -10.35
CA GLU A 142 22.52 -3.08 -9.54
C GLU A 142 21.02 -2.96 -9.87
N SER A 143 20.58 -3.40 -11.06
CA SER A 143 19.16 -3.47 -11.43
C SER A 143 18.35 -4.37 -10.50
N PHE A 144 19.01 -5.26 -9.77
CA PHE A 144 18.39 -6.18 -8.79
C PHE A 144 18.78 -5.86 -7.36
N ALA A 145 19.35 -4.68 -7.10
CA ALA A 145 19.73 -4.27 -5.74
C ALA A 145 18.50 -4.22 -4.83
N SER A 146 18.63 -4.75 -3.63
CA SER A 146 17.58 -4.65 -2.63
C SER A 146 17.41 -3.21 -2.13
N MET A 147 16.23 -2.85 -1.63
CA MET A 147 15.95 -1.50 -1.13
C MET A 147 16.89 -1.08 0.00
N GLY A 148 17.32 -2.00 0.84
CA GLY A 148 18.30 -1.69 1.88
C GLY A 148 19.70 -1.36 1.33
N ILE A 149 20.11 -2.02 0.25
CA ILE A 149 21.38 -1.70 -0.44
C ILE A 149 21.27 -0.35 -1.17
N THR A 150 20.15 -0.07 -1.86
CA THR A 150 19.95 1.24 -2.47
C THR A 150 19.94 2.36 -1.43
N ALA A 151 19.35 2.14 -0.26
CA ALA A 151 19.38 3.10 0.84
C ALA A 151 20.80 3.38 1.35
N GLU A 152 21.65 2.35 1.47
CA GLU A 152 23.07 2.53 1.84
C GLU A 152 23.84 3.32 0.77
N LEU A 153 23.58 3.05 -0.53
CA LEU A 153 24.21 3.77 -1.63
C LEU A 153 23.78 5.25 -1.68
N VAL A 154 22.49 5.51 -1.44
CA VAL A 154 21.97 6.88 -1.32
C VAL A 154 22.60 7.61 -0.12
N ALA A 155 22.71 6.94 1.03
CA ALA A 155 23.33 7.52 2.21
C ALA A 155 24.82 7.88 1.95
N ASP A 156 25.57 6.98 1.33
CA ASP A 156 26.97 7.20 0.96
C ASP A 156 27.09 8.35 -0.07
N GLN A 157 26.28 8.34 -1.13
CA GLN A 157 26.38 9.30 -2.23
C GLN A 157 25.99 10.73 -1.82
N TYR A 158 24.96 10.86 -0.97
CA TYR A 158 24.42 12.16 -0.58
C TYR A 158 24.84 12.59 0.83
N GLY A 159 25.69 11.82 1.51
CA GLY A 159 26.23 12.15 2.83
C GLY A 159 25.16 12.15 3.93
N VAL A 160 24.14 11.26 3.85
CA VAL A 160 23.09 11.16 4.87
C VAL A 160 23.62 10.38 6.06
N SER A 161 23.85 11.06 7.19
CA SER A 161 24.45 10.46 8.37
C SER A 161 23.52 9.44 9.05
N ARG A 162 24.11 8.55 9.83
CA ARG A 162 23.34 7.60 10.67
C ARG A 162 22.50 8.34 11.71
N GLU A 163 23.00 9.42 12.25
CA GLU A 163 22.36 10.27 13.23
C GLU A 163 21.10 10.93 12.63
N ASP A 164 21.18 11.44 11.41
CA ASP A 164 20.04 12.03 10.70
C ASP A 164 18.94 10.98 10.41
N GLN A 165 19.35 9.78 9.96
CA GLN A 165 18.43 8.67 9.71
C GLN A 165 17.69 8.26 10.99
N ASP A 166 18.39 8.11 12.11
CA ASP A 166 17.82 7.73 13.40
C ASP A 166 16.91 8.85 13.97
N ALA A 167 17.31 10.12 13.83
CA ALA A 167 16.51 11.26 14.24
C ALA A 167 15.20 11.35 13.45
N PHE A 168 15.27 11.18 12.14
CA PHE A 168 14.08 11.16 11.26
C PHE A 168 13.14 10.00 11.62
N ALA A 169 13.66 8.79 11.81
CA ALA A 169 12.88 7.62 12.17
C ALA A 169 12.18 7.78 13.53
N ALA A 170 12.90 8.28 14.53
CA ALA A 170 12.31 8.56 15.85
C ALA A 170 11.19 9.61 15.75
N ALA A 171 11.42 10.73 15.06
CA ALA A 171 10.41 11.76 14.83
C ALA A 171 9.18 11.22 14.09
N SER A 172 9.36 10.32 13.11
CA SER A 172 8.28 9.66 12.38
C SER A 172 7.39 8.83 13.32
N HIS A 173 7.98 8.01 14.20
CA HIS A 173 7.25 7.22 15.18
C HIS A 173 6.47 8.09 16.18
N VAL A 174 7.07 9.14 16.69
CA VAL A 174 6.41 10.08 17.63
C VAL A 174 5.21 10.75 16.96
N LYS A 175 5.38 11.25 15.73
CA LYS A 175 4.27 11.87 14.96
C LYS A 175 3.13 10.87 14.69
N ALA A 176 3.45 9.66 14.31
CA ALA A 176 2.45 8.63 14.03
C ALA A 176 1.69 8.22 15.30
N ALA A 177 2.38 8.04 16.42
CA ALA A 177 1.75 7.73 17.71
C ALA A 177 0.79 8.84 18.15
N ALA A 178 1.21 10.10 18.08
CA ALA A 178 0.37 11.24 18.41
C ALA A 178 -0.86 11.34 17.47
N ALA A 179 -0.70 11.04 16.17
CA ALA A 179 -1.81 11.05 15.23
C ALA A 179 -2.83 9.93 15.52
N ILE A 180 -2.37 8.75 15.92
CA ILE A 180 -3.24 7.63 16.32
C ILE A 180 -4.00 7.99 17.61
N GLU A 181 -3.30 8.50 18.62
CA GLU A 181 -3.90 8.92 19.90
C GLU A 181 -4.98 10.00 19.69
N GLN A 182 -4.73 10.96 18.82
CA GLN A 182 -5.67 12.03 18.45
C GLN A 182 -6.79 11.53 17.51
N GLY A 183 -6.79 10.26 17.10
CA GLY A 183 -7.80 9.67 16.22
C GLY A 183 -7.79 10.20 14.78
N LYS A 184 -6.69 10.78 14.30
CA LYS A 184 -6.61 11.42 12.97
C LYS A 184 -6.82 10.45 11.81
N PHE A 185 -6.58 9.15 12.01
CA PHE A 185 -6.77 8.13 10.99
C PHE A 185 -8.13 7.41 11.06
N ARG A 186 -8.95 7.72 12.07
CA ARG A 186 -10.20 6.99 12.34
C ARG A 186 -11.17 7.03 11.16
N ASP A 187 -11.29 8.17 10.51
CA ASP A 187 -12.27 8.37 9.45
C ASP A 187 -11.84 7.74 8.12
N GLU A 188 -10.55 7.48 7.92
CA GLU A 188 -10.04 6.86 6.70
C GLU A 188 -9.94 5.32 6.80
N ILE A 189 -9.93 4.78 8.02
CA ILE A 189 -9.76 3.33 8.23
C ILE A 189 -11.08 2.58 8.08
N ILE A 190 -11.06 1.55 7.25
CA ILE A 190 -12.09 0.51 7.16
C ILE A 190 -11.68 -0.62 8.08
N PRO A 191 -12.46 -0.93 9.12
CA PRO A 191 -12.17 -2.05 10.01
C PRO A 191 -12.13 -3.38 9.28
N VAL A 192 -11.20 -4.24 9.67
CA VAL A 192 -11.07 -5.60 9.10
C VAL A 192 -11.30 -6.63 10.20
N GLU A 193 -12.29 -7.49 10.00
CA GLU A 193 -12.50 -8.64 10.88
C GLU A 193 -11.47 -9.72 10.55
N VAL A 194 -10.73 -10.16 11.56
CA VAL A 194 -9.76 -11.26 11.45
C VAL A 194 -10.18 -12.44 12.31
N GLU A 195 -9.93 -13.65 11.83
CA GLU A 195 -10.16 -14.88 12.60
C GLU A 195 -8.81 -15.41 13.10
N ASN A 196 -8.63 -15.37 14.41
CA ASN A 196 -7.44 -15.91 15.07
C ASN A 196 -7.69 -17.38 15.43
N CYS A 197 -6.86 -18.28 14.90
CA CYS A 197 -6.91 -19.70 15.23
C CYS A 197 -5.79 -20.06 16.20
N THR A 198 -6.14 -20.46 17.41
CA THR A 198 -5.18 -20.90 18.45
C THR A 198 -5.46 -22.33 18.89
N LEU A 199 -4.40 -23.10 19.11
CA LEU A 199 -4.51 -24.44 19.64
C LEU A 199 -4.45 -24.37 21.19
N VAL A 200 -5.58 -24.67 21.85
CA VAL A 200 -5.68 -24.69 23.31
C VAL A 200 -6.04 -26.10 23.76
N ASN A 201 -5.18 -26.75 24.53
CA ASN A 201 -5.37 -28.10 25.02
C ASN A 201 -5.72 -29.13 23.91
N GLY A 202 -5.05 -29.03 22.75
CA GLY A 202 -5.29 -29.91 21.60
C GLY A 202 -6.56 -29.64 20.80
N LYS A 203 -7.34 -28.59 21.16
CA LYS A 203 -8.53 -28.16 20.43
C LYS A 203 -8.29 -26.83 19.78
N MET A 204 -8.77 -26.69 18.52
CA MET A 204 -8.70 -25.43 17.81
C MET A 204 -9.74 -24.47 18.38
N LYS A 205 -9.27 -23.34 18.92
CA LYS A 205 -10.10 -22.21 19.31
C LYS A 205 -10.03 -21.15 18.21
N ARG A 206 -11.19 -20.67 17.79
CA ARG A 206 -11.34 -19.58 16.83
C ARG A 206 -11.95 -18.37 17.54
N ASP A 207 -11.25 -17.26 17.48
CA ASP A 207 -11.69 -15.99 18.04
C ASP A 207 -11.71 -14.95 16.93
N LYS A 208 -12.75 -14.13 16.87
CA LYS A 208 -12.84 -13.01 15.93
C LYS A 208 -12.38 -11.74 16.60
N GLU A 209 -11.57 -10.97 15.88
CA GLU A 209 -11.09 -9.65 16.32
C GLU A 209 -11.35 -8.64 15.21
N LEU A 210 -11.79 -7.41 15.58
CA LEU A 210 -11.91 -6.30 14.64
C LEU A 210 -10.66 -5.43 14.72
N VAL A 211 -9.87 -5.41 13.65
CA VAL A 211 -8.66 -4.59 13.55
C VAL A 211 -9.04 -3.22 13.02
N THR A 212 -8.76 -2.18 13.81
CA THR A 212 -9.18 -0.79 13.53
C THR A 212 -8.03 0.22 13.59
N ILE A 213 -6.83 -0.23 13.91
CA ILE A 213 -5.67 0.64 14.19
C ILE A 213 -4.45 0.06 13.49
N ASP A 214 -3.63 0.95 12.92
CA ASP A 214 -2.32 0.59 12.39
C ASP A 214 -1.43 0.02 13.50
N ASP A 215 -0.74 -1.07 13.21
CA ASP A 215 0.25 -1.65 14.11
C ASP A 215 1.69 -1.33 13.66
N GLY A 216 2.64 -1.56 14.55
CA GLY A 216 4.06 -1.32 14.25
C GLY A 216 4.57 0.07 14.63
N VAL A 217 3.70 1.01 14.98
CA VAL A 217 4.11 2.31 15.53
C VAL A 217 4.67 2.13 16.94
N ARG A 218 5.83 2.77 17.22
CA ARG A 218 6.53 2.72 18.50
C ARG A 218 6.78 4.13 19.00
N GLY A 219 5.79 4.72 19.66
CA GLY A 219 5.84 6.11 20.14
C GLY A 219 6.98 6.43 21.09
N GLU A 220 7.53 5.42 21.77
CA GLU A 220 8.64 5.55 22.72
C GLU A 220 10.03 5.49 22.04
N THR A 221 10.08 5.44 20.70
CA THR A 221 11.33 5.38 19.96
C THR A 221 12.15 6.65 20.13
N THR A 222 13.43 6.51 20.50
CA THR A 222 14.37 7.63 20.66
C THR A 222 15.60 7.43 19.76
N PRO A 223 16.28 8.50 19.31
CA PRO A 223 17.53 8.38 18.57
C PRO A 223 18.59 7.56 19.34
N ALA A 224 18.68 7.72 20.64
CA ALA A 224 19.62 6.99 21.50
C ALA A 224 19.32 5.49 21.56
N ALA A 225 18.07 5.08 21.44
CA ALA A 225 17.68 3.66 21.34
C ALA A 225 18.01 3.09 19.96
N LEU A 226 17.79 3.87 18.90
CA LEU A 226 18.07 3.47 17.52
C LEU A 226 19.59 3.37 17.28
N ALA A 227 20.40 4.24 17.84
CA ALA A 227 21.86 4.23 17.71
C ALA A 227 22.51 2.90 18.16
N LYS A 228 21.84 2.12 19.04
CA LYS A 228 22.31 0.81 19.51
C LYS A 228 22.09 -0.32 18.49
N LEU A 229 21.30 -0.07 17.44
CA LEU A 229 21.00 -1.09 16.44
C LEU A 229 22.16 -1.26 15.46
N LYS A 230 22.42 -2.51 15.10
CA LYS A 230 23.46 -2.84 14.11
C LYS A 230 22.95 -2.58 12.69
N PRO A 231 23.83 -2.22 11.74
CA PRO A 231 23.51 -2.18 10.32
C PRO A 231 22.89 -3.51 9.86
N ALA A 232 21.90 -3.43 8.96
CA ALA A 232 21.13 -4.60 8.53
C ALA A 232 21.51 -5.09 7.12
N PHE A 233 22.08 -4.24 6.27
CA PHE A 233 22.28 -4.52 4.85
C PHE A 233 23.74 -4.46 4.40
N LYS A 234 24.58 -3.70 5.07
CA LYS A 234 26.01 -3.53 4.80
C LYS A 234 26.78 -3.59 6.11
N VAL A 235 27.88 -4.33 6.18
CA VAL A 235 28.64 -4.57 7.44
C VAL A 235 29.02 -3.26 8.13
N THR A 236 29.50 -2.28 7.36
CA THR A 236 29.87 -0.94 7.83
C THR A 236 28.83 0.12 7.46
N GLY A 237 27.57 -0.31 7.28
CA GLY A 237 26.48 0.56 6.84
C GLY A 237 25.87 1.39 7.95
N SER A 238 24.89 2.20 7.56
CA SER A 238 24.14 3.09 8.44
C SER A 238 22.66 2.70 8.56
N VAL A 239 22.14 1.92 7.59
CA VAL A 239 20.74 1.52 7.53
C VAL A 239 20.48 0.34 8.45
N THR A 240 19.51 0.49 9.35
CA THR A 240 19.15 -0.51 10.37
C THR A 240 17.69 -0.90 10.29
N ALA A 241 17.27 -1.92 11.04
CA ALA A 241 15.86 -2.26 11.20
C ALA A 241 15.02 -1.17 11.88
N GLY A 242 15.67 -0.22 12.57
CA GLY A 242 14.99 0.85 13.29
C GLY A 242 14.80 2.13 12.48
N ASN A 243 15.66 2.39 11.49
CA ASN A 243 15.55 3.54 10.61
C ASN A 243 15.09 3.17 9.17
N SER A 244 14.64 1.92 8.97
CA SER A 244 14.03 1.44 7.73
C SER A 244 12.50 1.41 7.87
N SER A 245 11.78 1.56 6.74
CA SER A 245 10.34 1.30 6.68
C SER A 245 10.02 -0.16 7.03
N GLN A 246 8.95 -0.38 7.78
CA GLN A 246 8.46 -1.74 7.98
C GLN A 246 7.88 -2.31 6.68
N MET A 247 7.93 -3.61 6.52
CA MET A 247 7.10 -4.34 5.56
C MET A 247 5.68 -4.42 6.11
N THR A 248 4.67 -4.13 5.29
CA THR A 248 3.30 -3.91 5.76
C THR A 248 2.30 -4.70 4.91
N ASP A 249 1.31 -5.27 5.57
CA ASP A 249 0.12 -5.85 4.96
C ASP A 249 -1.00 -4.82 5.01
N GLY A 250 -1.72 -4.60 3.90
CA GLY A 250 -2.82 -3.65 3.85
C GLY A 250 -3.36 -3.41 2.44
N ALA A 251 -4.45 -2.65 2.37
CA ALA A 251 -5.08 -2.24 1.13
C ALA A 251 -5.70 -0.85 1.24
N ALA A 252 -5.83 -0.17 0.10
CA ALA A 252 -6.52 1.11 0.01
C ALA A 252 -7.35 1.18 -1.27
N ALA A 253 -8.44 1.95 -1.23
CA ALA A 253 -9.29 2.23 -2.38
C ALA A 253 -9.68 3.71 -2.41
N VAL A 254 -9.64 4.28 -3.60
CA VAL A 254 -9.92 5.70 -3.89
C VAL A 254 -10.96 5.75 -5.00
N MET A 255 -11.99 6.57 -4.87
CA MET A 255 -12.96 6.81 -5.93
C MET A 255 -12.58 8.07 -6.70
N VAL A 256 -12.23 7.89 -7.96
CA VAL A 256 -11.85 8.97 -8.89
C VAL A 256 -13.02 9.20 -9.84
N VAL A 257 -13.47 10.45 -9.94
CA VAL A 257 -14.69 10.80 -10.67
C VAL A 257 -14.55 12.06 -11.52
N SER A 258 -15.43 12.18 -12.51
CA SER A 258 -15.56 13.42 -13.30
C SER A 258 -16.38 14.48 -12.56
N GLU A 259 -16.35 15.72 -13.05
CA GLU A 259 -17.20 16.81 -12.54
C GLU A 259 -18.68 16.52 -12.77
N GLU A 260 -19.01 15.98 -13.94
CA GLU A 260 -20.39 15.60 -14.30
C GLU A 260 -20.92 14.51 -13.38
N PHE A 261 -20.09 13.55 -12.99
CA PHE A 261 -20.46 12.53 -12.04
C PHE A 261 -20.73 13.11 -10.65
N LEU A 262 -19.90 14.06 -10.17
CA LEU A 262 -20.12 14.76 -8.89
C LEU A 262 -21.45 15.51 -8.88
N GLN A 263 -21.77 16.21 -9.96
CA GLN A 263 -23.05 16.92 -10.11
C GLN A 263 -24.23 15.94 -10.08
N LYS A 264 -24.12 14.82 -10.79
CA LYS A 264 -25.15 13.77 -10.85
C LYS A 264 -25.48 13.18 -9.48
N ILE A 265 -24.46 12.98 -8.63
CA ILE A 265 -24.65 12.38 -7.30
C ILE A 265 -24.80 13.41 -6.17
N GLY A 266 -24.65 14.71 -6.47
CA GLY A 266 -24.80 15.79 -5.49
C GLY A 266 -23.75 15.76 -4.37
N LYS A 267 -22.51 15.38 -4.65
CA LYS A 267 -21.43 15.27 -3.64
C LYS A 267 -20.26 16.19 -3.94
N ASN A 268 -19.57 16.61 -2.89
CA ASN A 268 -18.35 17.42 -3.00
C ASN A 268 -17.10 16.50 -3.00
N PRO A 269 -16.08 16.80 -3.80
CA PRO A 269 -14.83 16.05 -3.82
C PRO A 269 -13.94 16.43 -2.65
N LEU A 270 -13.05 15.51 -2.25
CA LEU A 270 -11.97 15.77 -1.30
C LEU A 270 -10.83 16.57 -1.93
N ALA A 271 -10.53 16.30 -3.21
CA ALA A 271 -9.43 16.94 -3.93
C ALA A 271 -9.65 16.87 -5.44
N ARG A 272 -8.90 17.70 -6.18
CA ARG A 272 -8.78 17.63 -7.64
C ARG A 272 -7.42 17.01 -7.99
N PHE A 273 -7.40 16.08 -8.93
CA PHE A 273 -6.15 15.59 -9.53
C PHE A 273 -5.52 16.73 -10.36
N VAL A 274 -4.25 17.04 -10.08
CA VAL A 274 -3.55 18.16 -10.74
C VAL A 274 -2.56 17.65 -11.79
N ALA A 275 -1.65 16.77 -11.38
CA ALA A 275 -0.60 16.24 -12.23
C ALA A 275 -0.01 14.95 -11.65
N PHE A 276 0.61 14.17 -12.51
CA PHE A 276 1.40 13.01 -12.17
C PHE A 276 2.66 13.00 -13.02
N GLY A 277 3.81 12.72 -12.39
CA GLY A 277 5.10 12.62 -13.06
C GLY A 277 5.76 11.29 -12.77
N VAL A 278 6.35 10.67 -13.79
CA VAL A 278 7.14 9.44 -13.68
C VAL A 278 8.47 9.66 -14.39
N ARG A 279 9.56 9.21 -13.76
CA ARG A 279 10.89 9.27 -14.35
C ARG A 279 11.68 8.00 -14.03
N GLY A 280 12.42 7.49 -15.00
CA GLY A 280 13.45 6.48 -14.77
C GLY A 280 14.68 7.12 -14.14
N VAL A 281 15.27 6.41 -13.21
CA VAL A 281 16.50 6.81 -12.52
C VAL A 281 17.48 5.62 -12.50
N PRO A 282 18.78 5.84 -12.25
CA PRO A 282 19.71 4.74 -12.04
C PRO A 282 19.22 3.82 -10.90
N PRO A 283 19.20 2.49 -11.11
CA PRO A 283 18.65 1.53 -10.14
C PRO A 283 19.30 1.63 -8.75
N GLU A 284 20.60 1.88 -8.70
CA GLU A 284 21.40 1.96 -7.47
C GLU A 284 20.99 3.09 -6.53
N ILE A 285 20.34 4.13 -7.06
CA ILE A 285 19.87 5.30 -6.30
C ILE A 285 18.36 5.53 -6.45
N MET A 286 17.60 4.46 -6.68
CA MET A 286 16.16 4.54 -6.89
C MET A 286 15.41 5.09 -5.65
N GLY A 287 15.95 4.90 -4.45
CA GLY A 287 15.38 5.32 -3.16
C GLY A 287 15.33 6.84 -2.92
#